data_91477c04be4c05904b26749017979694
#
_entry.id   91477c04be4c05904b26749017979694
#
_cell.length_a   1.000
_cell.length_b   1.000
_cell.length_c   1.000
_cell.angle_alpha   90.00
_cell.angle_beta   90.00
_cell.angle_gamma   90.00
#
_symmetry.space_group_name_H-M   'P 1'
#
loop_
_entity.id
_entity.type
_entity.pdbx_description
1 polymer ?
#
loop_
_entity_poly.entity_id
_entity_poly.type
_entity_poly.pdbx_seq_one_letter_code
_entity_poly.pdbx_strand_id
1 'polypeptide(L)'
;MHNTRLPSRKALGWLPRLALILLLALLILAPPFLPAGSADAAPASGGTEVTFTGGGGLTLHGTVIAPAATHSDTPGIVLVGGSGPGPRTEYRAEAEAFAAAGITTLIYDKRTTGYSHNHRDFSLLADDALGAVETLRRTPGVRADQVGLWGFSEGGWVAPLAAARSADIAFLITLGAPGFTPLRTQTWSLAETLRHHGDTGSLAATVAGPAARLLGETGIFPEAAFDPLPALREVHIPVLALWGDHDVQVPPAESAAVLRNTLTASPSVTIRFIAGGAHGGRMTTDGFDRLGPAPDPGAPPGAFAPGYLDTMTTWVNQVATGAPPASTADRPPVQNVSSSDPGHGWWTSARTQSIVLAALILAFLAYLLMSFGDRRSRIARWSARLLAVSGLVSPVATVVYVESILATDAQTVGPVAVSRPVVWLVLQSLALITVALLAVTVTTAVRGRAAAVPRIRLGVLLIAACAWVAWAITWGLFSL
;
A
#
# COMPACT_ATOMS: atom_id res chain seq x y z
N MET A 1 23.06 4.79 -71.57
CA MET A 1 21.84 4.42 -70.89
C MET A 1 22.19 3.59 -69.64
N HIS A 2 22.31 4.22 -68.45
CA HIS A 2 22.62 3.54 -67.21
C HIS A 2 21.38 3.60 -66.34
N ASN A 3 20.80 2.46 -66.09
CA ASN A 3 19.57 2.28 -65.33
C ASN A 3 19.94 2.02 -63.85
N THR A 4 19.89 3.03 -63.01
CA THR A 4 20.10 2.92 -61.57
C THR A 4 18.76 2.61 -60.90
N ARG A 5 18.52 1.36 -60.51
CA ARG A 5 17.37 0.95 -59.68
C ARG A 5 17.61 1.40 -58.22
N LEU A 6 16.78 2.27 -57.70
CA LEU A 6 16.68 2.59 -56.28
C LEU A 6 16.20 1.38 -55.49
N PRO A 7 16.72 1.13 -54.28
CA PRO A 7 16.27 0.02 -53.44
C PRO A 7 14.91 0.33 -52.82
N SER A 8 14.06 -0.69 -52.78
CA SER A 8 12.66 -0.65 -52.35
C SER A 8 12.48 -0.15 -50.90
N ARG A 9 11.56 0.80 -50.69
CA ARG A 9 11.15 1.41 -49.41
C ARG A 9 10.39 0.46 -48.44
N LYS A 10 10.40 -0.86 -48.63
CA LYS A 10 9.58 -1.79 -47.81
C LYS A 10 10.21 -2.25 -46.50
N ALA A 11 11.45 -1.85 -46.15
CA ALA A 11 12.14 -2.33 -44.95
C ALA A 11 12.11 -1.36 -43.76
N LEU A 12 11.46 -0.18 -43.85
CA LEU A 12 11.48 0.83 -42.78
C LEU A 12 10.10 1.00 -42.11
N GLY A 13 9.08 0.28 -42.52
CA GLY A 13 7.69 0.54 -42.09
C GLY A 13 7.23 -0.10 -40.78
N TRP A 14 8.04 -0.95 -40.16
CA TRP A 14 7.66 -1.65 -38.93
C TRP A 14 8.36 -1.15 -37.65
N LEU A 15 9.48 -0.45 -37.76
CA LEU A 15 10.17 0.17 -36.63
C LEU A 15 9.35 1.23 -35.87
N PRO A 16 8.68 2.18 -36.56
CA PRO A 16 7.77 3.11 -35.88
C PRO A 16 6.53 2.44 -35.32
N ARG A 17 6.12 1.29 -35.88
CA ARG A 17 4.99 0.51 -35.35
C ARG A 17 5.36 -0.25 -34.06
N LEU A 18 6.60 -0.77 -33.95
CA LEU A 18 7.08 -1.41 -32.71
C LEU A 18 7.31 -0.39 -31.59
N ALA A 19 7.88 0.77 -31.91
CA ALA A 19 8.01 1.87 -30.96
C ALA A 19 6.66 2.44 -30.54
N LEU A 20 5.70 2.51 -31.45
CA LEU A 20 4.31 2.92 -31.16
C LEU A 20 3.55 1.87 -30.35
N ILE A 21 3.78 0.57 -30.59
CA ILE A 21 3.18 -0.53 -29.80
C ILE A 21 3.77 -0.56 -28.38
N LEU A 22 5.08 -0.32 -28.22
CA LEU A 22 5.71 -0.21 -26.90
C LEU A 22 5.27 1.07 -26.15
N LEU A 23 5.10 2.19 -26.86
CA LEU A 23 4.56 3.43 -26.31
C LEU A 23 3.06 3.31 -25.97
N LEU A 24 2.28 2.64 -26.80
CA LEU A 24 0.86 2.33 -26.54
C LEU A 24 0.69 1.28 -25.44
N ALA A 25 1.59 0.31 -25.31
CA ALA A 25 1.58 -0.62 -24.19
C ALA A 25 1.89 0.09 -22.86
N LEU A 26 2.82 1.06 -22.86
CA LEU A 26 3.09 1.92 -21.70
C LEU A 26 1.93 2.89 -21.37
N LEU A 27 1.16 3.32 -22.39
CA LEU A 27 -0.02 4.17 -22.22
C LEU A 27 -1.30 3.40 -21.86
N ILE A 28 -1.40 2.12 -22.25
CA ILE A 28 -2.55 1.24 -21.93
C ILE A 28 -2.43 0.66 -20.52
N LEU A 29 -1.21 0.61 -19.95
CA LEU A 29 -0.96 0.13 -18.58
C LEU A 29 -1.04 1.23 -17.51
N ALA A 30 -1.27 2.49 -17.89
CA ALA A 30 -1.72 3.49 -16.94
C ALA A 30 -3.20 3.19 -16.61
N PRO A 31 -3.55 2.87 -15.35
CA PRO A 31 -4.96 2.69 -15.01
C PRO A 31 -5.71 3.97 -15.38
N PRO A 32 -6.92 3.88 -15.97
CA PRO A 32 -7.72 5.06 -16.21
C PRO A 32 -8.08 5.66 -14.84
N PHE A 33 -7.48 6.79 -14.51
CA PHE A 33 -7.96 7.66 -13.45
C PHE A 33 -9.32 8.18 -13.88
N LEU A 34 -10.38 7.44 -13.56
CA LEU A 34 -11.70 7.99 -13.50
C LEU A 34 -11.74 8.88 -12.25
N PRO A 35 -11.99 10.18 -12.38
CA PRO A 35 -12.27 11.00 -11.23
C PRO A 35 -13.52 10.41 -10.57
N ALA A 36 -13.39 9.96 -9.31
CA ALA A 36 -14.54 9.67 -8.50
C ALA A 36 -15.36 10.97 -8.44
N GLY A 37 -16.54 10.96 -9.06
CA GLY A 37 -17.47 12.06 -8.96
C GLY A 37 -17.76 12.26 -7.47
N SER A 38 -17.59 13.48 -7.00
CA SER A 38 -18.10 13.90 -5.70
C SER A 38 -19.63 13.78 -5.76
N ALA A 39 -20.13 12.62 -5.33
CA ALA A 39 -21.53 12.52 -4.99
C ALA A 39 -21.72 13.32 -3.71
N ASP A 40 -22.45 14.41 -3.76
CA ASP A 40 -23.00 15.04 -2.57
C ASP A 40 -23.76 13.97 -1.80
N ALA A 41 -23.21 13.54 -0.67
CA ALA A 41 -23.86 12.53 0.17
C ALA A 41 -25.19 13.10 0.66
N ALA A 42 -26.26 12.38 0.36
CA ALA A 42 -27.59 12.73 0.87
C ALA A 42 -27.51 12.87 2.41
N PRO A 43 -28.20 13.86 3.02
CA PRO A 43 -28.16 14.06 4.46
C PRO A 43 -28.60 12.78 5.17
N ALA A 44 -27.76 12.29 6.06
CA ALA A 44 -28.01 11.08 6.83
C ALA A 44 -29.24 11.29 7.73
N SER A 45 -30.25 10.46 7.61
CA SER A 45 -31.46 10.51 8.43
C SER A 45 -31.11 10.24 9.90
N GLY A 46 -31.22 11.30 10.75
CA GLY A 46 -31.00 11.24 12.20
C GLY A 46 -29.58 11.68 12.61
N GLY A 47 -29.46 12.88 13.15
CA GLY A 47 -28.23 13.52 13.62
C GLY A 47 -28.27 15.02 13.35
N THR A 48 -27.40 15.78 14.00
CA THR A 48 -27.26 17.22 13.82
C THR A 48 -26.05 17.49 12.92
N GLU A 49 -26.29 18.16 11.79
CA GLU A 49 -25.21 18.58 10.88
C GLU A 49 -24.37 19.69 11.53
N VAL A 50 -23.06 19.56 11.40
CA VAL A 50 -22.11 20.53 11.93
C VAL A 50 -21.03 20.82 10.88
N THR A 51 -20.45 22.01 10.99
CA THR A 51 -19.24 22.38 10.25
C THR A 51 -18.17 22.82 11.23
N PHE A 52 -16.93 22.56 10.90
CA PHE A 52 -15.79 22.96 11.74
C PHE A 52 -14.55 23.27 10.88
N THR A 53 -13.61 23.98 11.49
CA THR A 53 -12.34 24.28 10.85
C THR A 53 -11.34 23.16 11.15
N GLY A 54 -10.87 22.49 10.12
CA GLY A 54 -9.78 21.52 10.19
C GLY A 54 -8.43 22.14 9.88
N GLY A 55 -7.44 21.27 9.71
CA GLY A 55 -6.07 21.65 9.39
C GLY A 55 -5.96 22.50 8.13
N GLY A 56 -5.07 23.50 8.19
CA GLY A 56 -4.90 24.47 7.11
C GLY A 56 -6.08 25.41 6.88
N GLY A 57 -7.00 25.53 7.84
CA GLY A 57 -8.19 26.40 7.74
C GLY A 57 -9.31 25.84 6.85
N LEU A 58 -9.26 24.56 6.48
CA LEU A 58 -10.30 23.93 5.67
C LEU A 58 -11.59 23.76 6.48
N THR A 59 -12.73 24.17 5.90
CA THR A 59 -14.05 23.84 6.46
C THR A 59 -14.38 22.40 6.15
N LEU A 60 -14.68 21.63 7.19
CA LEU A 60 -15.10 20.24 7.10
C LEU A 60 -16.55 20.08 7.58
N HIS A 61 -17.23 19.07 7.06
CA HIS A 61 -18.62 18.75 7.35
C HIS A 61 -18.71 17.48 8.17
N GLY A 62 -19.54 17.51 9.22
CA GLY A 62 -19.75 16.37 10.10
C GLY A 62 -21.20 16.24 10.52
N THR A 63 -21.50 15.12 11.16
CA THR A 63 -22.80 14.85 11.78
C THR A 63 -22.56 14.43 13.23
N VAL A 64 -23.21 15.09 14.17
CA VAL A 64 -23.27 14.69 15.57
C VAL A 64 -24.48 13.78 15.76
N ILE A 65 -24.25 12.58 16.28
CA ILE A 65 -25.27 11.59 16.61
C ILE A 65 -25.30 11.46 18.12
N ALA A 66 -26.37 11.96 18.73
CA ALA A 66 -26.57 11.95 20.18
C ALA A 66 -27.46 10.76 20.61
N PRO A 67 -27.37 10.32 21.88
CA PRO A 67 -28.30 9.36 22.45
C PRO A 67 -29.75 9.83 22.34
N ALA A 68 -30.68 8.88 22.11
CA ALA A 68 -32.12 9.20 22.00
C ALA A 68 -32.70 9.75 23.27
N ALA A 69 -32.25 9.31 24.44
CA ALA A 69 -32.62 9.88 25.72
C ALA A 69 -31.73 11.10 26.00
N THR A 70 -32.32 12.27 26.16
CA THR A 70 -31.63 13.50 26.55
C THR A 70 -31.10 13.38 27.98
N HIS A 71 -29.95 12.75 28.15
CA HIS A 71 -29.18 12.83 29.37
C HIS A 71 -28.22 14.01 29.19
N SER A 72 -28.27 15.00 30.08
CA SER A 72 -27.21 15.98 30.19
C SER A 72 -25.90 15.25 30.58
N ASP A 73 -24.78 15.64 29.97
CA ASP A 73 -23.45 15.18 30.36
C ASP A 73 -23.05 13.76 29.89
N THR A 74 -23.21 13.49 28.61
CA THR A 74 -22.69 12.27 27.96
C THR A 74 -21.19 12.38 27.60
N PRO A 75 -20.42 11.28 27.66
CA PRO A 75 -19.10 11.26 27.03
C PRO A 75 -19.24 11.46 25.51
N GLY A 76 -18.18 11.97 24.89
CA GLY A 76 -18.11 12.19 23.44
C GLY A 76 -17.03 11.35 22.76
N ILE A 77 -17.21 11.04 21.48
CA ILE A 77 -16.19 10.37 20.68
C ILE A 77 -16.21 10.89 19.23
N VAL A 78 -15.03 11.17 18.67
CA VAL A 78 -14.86 11.53 17.27
C VAL A 78 -14.30 10.34 16.52
N LEU A 79 -14.90 9.96 15.37
CA LEU A 79 -14.44 8.86 14.55
C LEU A 79 -13.54 9.35 13.41
N VAL A 80 -12.27 8.90 13.43
CA VAL A 80 -11.25 9.21 12.44
C VAL A 80 -11.08 8.04 11.48
N GLY A 81 -11.46 8.24 10.23
CA GLY A 81 -11.55 7.19 9.22
C GLY A 81 -10.22 6.66 8.72
N GLY A 82 -10.31 5.53 8.02
CA GLY A 82 -9.20 4.84 7.38
C GLY A 82 -8.66 5.53 6.12
N SER A 83 -7.82 4.86 5.36
CA SER A 83 -7.16 5.35 4.16
C SER A 83 -8.15 5.61 3.02
N GLY A 84 -7.90 6.67 2.26
CA GLY A 84 -8.75 7.12 1.15
C GLY A 84 -9.74 8.22 1.53
N PRO A 85 -10.19 9.02 0.55
CA PRO A 85 -11.31 9.91 0.74
C PRO A 85 -12.58 9.07 0.94
N GLY A 86 -13.38 9.39 1.93
CA GLY A 86 -14.61 8.66 2.23
C GLY A 86 -15.66 9.55 2.92
N PRO A 87 -16.95 9.30 2.63
CA PRO A 87 -18.02 10.00 3.31
C PRO A 87 -18.13 9.51 4.75
N ARG A 88 -18.50 10.38 5.66
CA ARG A 88 -18.75 10.08 7.09
C ARG A 88 -19.75 8.94 7.33
N THR A 89 -20.62 8.67 6.35
CA THR A 89 -21.62 7.61 6.42
C THR A 89 -21.02 6.20 6.49
N GLU A 90 -19.77 6.02 6.13
CA GLU A 90 -19.06 4.73 6.27
C GLU A 90 -18.99 4.25 7.72
N TYR A 91 -18.94 5.19 8.67
CA TYR A 91 -18.82 4.89 10.11
C TYR A 91 -20.13 5.12 10.88
N ARG A 92 -21.25 5.21 10.15
CA ARG A 92 -22.53 5.50 10.75
C ARG A 92 -23.01 4.41 11.70
N ALA A 93 -22.77 3.15 11.39
CA ALA A 93 -23.18 2.03 12.21
C ALA A 93 -22.45 2.01 13.57
N GLU A 94 -21.14 2.31 13.56
CA GLU A 94 -20.37 2.48 14.79
C GLU A 94 -20.86 3.68 15.59
N ALA A 95 -21.13 4.81 14.92
CA ALA A 95 -21.64 6.02 15.57
C ALA A 95 -23.02 5.82 16.22
N GLU A 96 -23.91 5.10 15.56
CA GLU A 96 -25.22 4.73 16.10
C GLU A 96 -25.10 3.77 17.29
N ALA A 97 -24.14 2.83 17.25
CA ALA A 97 -23.87 1.94 18.38
C ALA A 97 -23.34 2.70 19.61
N PHE A 98 -22.41 3.64 19.40
CA PHE A 98 -21.97 4.53 20.49
C PHE A 98 -23.12 5.36 21.05
N ALA A 99 -23.94 5.97 20.19
CA ALA A 99 -25.09 6.75 20.62
C ALA A 99 -26.11 5.90 21.38
N ALA A 100 -26.40 4.69 20.94
CA ALA A 100 -27.26 3.74 21.65
C ALA A 100 -26.71 3.37 23.03
N ALA A 101 -25.41 3.38 23.23
CA ALA A 101 -24.73 3.16 24.49
C ALA A 101 -24.57 4.42 25.36
N GLY A 102 -25.17 5.55 24.98
CA GLY A 102 -25.13 6.79 25.76
C GLY A 102 -23.89 7.69 25.44
N ILE A 103 -23.20 7.48 24.33
CA ILE A 103 -21.98 8.22 23.95
C ILE A 103 -22.30 9.09 22.73
N THR A 104 -22.16 10.41 22.85
CA THR A 104 -22.37 11.32 21.72
C THR A 104 -21.22 11.22 20.74
N THR A 105 -21.53 10.97 19.47
CA THR A 105 -20.53 10.67 18.46
C THR A 105 -20.52 11.71 17.35
N LEU A 106 -19.33 12.14 16.93
CA LEU A 106 -19.14 12.97 15.75
C LEU A 106 -18.43 12.16 14.67
N ILE A 107 -19.06 12.04 13.50
CA ILE A 107 -18.49 11.53 12.26
C ILE A 107 -18.35 12.68 11.26
N TYR A 108 -17.27 12.69 10.46
CA TYR A 108 -17.03 13.77 9.52
C TYR A 108 -16.49 13.26 8.18
N ASP A 109 -16.79 13.99 7.10
CA ASP A 109 -16.29 13.67 5.78
C ASP A 109 -14.78 13.92 5.74
N LYS A 110 -14.03 12.88 5.36
CA LYS A 110 -12.60 13.02 5.23
C LYS A 110 -12.26 14.03 4.12
N ARG A 111 -11.28 14.89 4.37
CA ARG A 111 -10.88 15.90 3.40
C ARG A 111 -10.55 15.30 2.03
N THR A 112 -10.89 16.00 0.96
CA THR A 112 -10.42 15.72 -0.40
C THR A 112 -9.42 16.78 -0.87
N THR A 113 -9.48 17.99 -0.30
CA THR A 113 -8.51 19.04 -0.56
C THR A 113 -7.19 18.75 0.15
N GLY A 114 -6.11 18.64 -0.61
CA GLY A 114 -4.79 18.30 -0.07
C GLY A 114 -4.66 16.86 0.41
N TYR A 115 -5.58 15.96 0.00
CA TYR A 115 -5.56 14.56 0.35
C TYR A 115 -6.01 13.68 -0.83
N SER A 116 -5.25 12.64 -1.08
CA SER A 116 -5.56 11.56 -2.03
C SER A 116 -4.75 10.33 -1.67
N HIS A 117 -4.95 9.22 -2.39
CA HIS A 117 -4.10 8.03 -2.22
C HIS A 117 -2.61 8.32 -2.44
N ASN A 118 -2.27 9.30 -3.29
CA ASN A 118 -0.91 9.66 -3.64
C ASN A 118 -0.44 10.99 -3.00
N HIS A 119 -1.24 11.57 -2.12
CA HIS A 119 -0.90 12.78 -1.39
C HIS A 119 -1.54 12.75 0.00
N ARG A 120 -0.74 12.54 1.02
CA ARG A 120 -1.17 12.43 2.42
C ARG A 120 -0.28 13.32 3.28
N ASP A 121 -0.86 13.81 4.37
CA ASP A 121 -0.18 14.50 5.45
C ASP A 121 -0.90 14.14 6.76
N PHE A 122 -0.31 13.25 7.54
CA PHE A 122 -0.92 12.80 8.79
C PHE A 122 -0.99 13.92 9.82
N SER A 123 -0.08 14.90 9.75
CA SER A 123 -0.13 16.08 10.61
C SER A 123 -1.39 16.90 10.33
N LEU A 124 -1.68 17.13 9.05
CA LEU A 124 -2.88 17.85 8.61
C LEU A 124 -4.17 17.10 8.97
N LEU A 125 -4.18 15.76 8.85
CA LEU A 125 -5.32 14.93 9.27
C LEU A 125 -5.50 14.93 10.81
N ALA A 126 -4.42 15.00 11.57
CA ALA A 126 -4.50 15.14 13.03
C ALA A 126 -5.11 16.50 13.42
N ASP A 127 -4.79 17.57 12.70
CA ASP A 127 -5.39 18.89 12.92
C ASP A 127 -6.90 18.88 12.56
N ASP A 128 -7.34 18.09 11.56
CA ASP A 128 -8.77 17.85 11.27
C ASP A 128 -9.46 17.19 12.46
N ALA A 129 -8.85 16.12 13.00
CA ALA A 129 -9.39 15.42 14.16
C ALA A 129 -9.49 16.32 15.38
N LEU A 130 -8.50 17.19 15.61
CA LEU A 130 -8.53 18.20 16.70
C LEU A 130 -9.66 19.21 16.52
N GLY A 131 -9.92 19.70 15.30
CA GLY A 131 -11.05 20.58 15.00
C GLY A 131 -12.41 19.90 15.28
N ALA A 132 -12.52 18.60 14.96
CA ALA A 132 -13.70 17.80 15.26
C ALA A 132 -13.88 17.60 16.80
N VAL A 133 -12.80 17.31 17.53
CA VAL A 133 -12.82 17.20 19.01
C VAL A 133 -13.30 18.51 19.64
N GLU A 134 -12.76 19.64 19.24
CA GLU A 134 -13.15 20.95 19.75
C GLU A 134 -14.64 21.25 19.48
N THR A 135 -15.13 20.85 18.31
CA THR A 135 -16.56 20.97 17.96
C THR A 135 -17.45 20.12 18.84
N LEU A 136 -17.06 18.86 19.07
CA LEU A 136 -17.82 17.96 19.92
C LEU A 136 -17.82 18.39 21.39
N ARG A 137 -16.69 18.90 21.89
CA ARG A 137 -16.56 19.46 23.26
C ARG A 137 -17.49 20.66 23.52
N ARG A 138 -17.83 21.42 22.47
CA ARG A 138 -18.78 22.54 22.55
C ARG A 138 -20.22 22.14 22.32
N THR A 139 -20.46 20.88 21.96
CA THR A 139 -21.82 20.41 21.69
C THR A 139 -22.62 20.33 23.01
N PRO A 140 -23.82 20.95 23.10
CA PRO A 140 -24.64 20.87 24.29
C PRO A 140 -24.94 19.43 24.70
N GLY A 141 -24.83 19.14 26.00
CA GLY A 141 -25.04 17.79 26.55
C GLY A 141 -23.84 16.86 26.47
N VAL A 142 -22.70 17.32 25.93
CA VAL A 142 -21.42 16.59 25.92
C VAL A 142 -20.55 17.04 27.08
N ARG A 143 -19.97 16.12 27.80
CA ARG A 143 -18.94 16.39 28.81
C ARG A 143 -17.62 16.74 28.13
N ALA A 144 -17.26 18.02 28.14
CA ALA A 144 -16.09 18.53 27.43
C ALA A 144 -14.76 17.88 27.89
N ASP A 145 -14.69 17.42 29.13
CA ASP A 145 -13.54 16.73 29.72
C ASP A 145 -13.54 15.20 29.43
N GLN A 146 -14.52 14.69 28.69
CA GLN A 146 -14.69 13.27 28.37
C GLN A 146 -14.91 13.04 26.88
N VAL A 147 -14.20 13.76 26.03
CA VAL A 147 -14.22 13.55 24.59
C VAL A 147 -12.97 12.79 24.17
N GLY A 148 -13.16 11.65 23.51
CA GLY A 148 -12.10 10.81 23.00
C GLY A 148 -12.04 10.72 21.48
N LEU A 149 -11.08 9.95 21.00
CA LEU A 149 -10.90 9.62 19.59
C LEU A 149 -11.06 8.12 19.36
N TRP A 150 -11.62 7.76 18.21
CA TRP A 150 -11.53 6.44 17.63
C TRP A 150 -10.82 6.56 16.27
N GLY A 151 -9.76 5.79 16.06
CA GLY A 151 -8.97 5.80 14.83
C GLY A 151 -8.96 4.44 14.15
N PHE A 152 -9.45 4.36 12.91
CA PHE A 152 -9.45 3.14 12.11
C PHE A 152 -8.31 3.12 11.09
N SER A 153 -7.55 2.03 11.00
CA SER A 153 -6.54 1.82 9.96
C SER A 153 -5.55 3.02 9.89
N GLU A 154 -5.56 3.84 8.85
CA GLU A 154 -4.80 5.10 8.76
C GLU A 154 -5.11 6.03 9.95
N GLY A 155 -6.35 6.05 10.42
CA GLY A 155 -6.73 6.74 11.66
C GLY A 155 -5.98 6.22 12.89
N GLY A 156 -5.44 5.01 12.84
CA GLY A 156 -4.55 4.45 13.86
C GLY A 156 -3.15 5.09 13.91
N TRP A 157 -2.73 5.82 12.89
CA TRP A 157 -1.58 6.73 12.93
C TRP A 157 -2.00 8.15 13.32
N VAL A 158 -3.12 8.62 12.78
CA VAL A 158 -3.61 10.00 12.93
C VAL A 158 -4.13 10.28 14.33
N ALA A 159 -4.94 9.41 14.91
CA ALA A 159 -5.56 9.65 16.21
C ALA A 159 -4.55 9.64 17.37
N PRO A 160 -3.54 8.75 17.44
CA PRO A 160 -2.45 8.88 18.40
C PRO A 160 -1.63 10.18 18.22
N LEU A 161 -1.41 10.61 16.98
CA LEU A 161 -0.71 11.86 16.68
C LEU A 161 -1.50 13.09 17.18
N ALA A 162 -2.82 13.09 17.02
CA ALA A 162 -3.71 14.11 17.57
C ALA A 162 -3.72 14.06 19.12
N ALA A 163 -3.79 12.87 19.71
CA ALA A 163 -3.78 12.68 21.15
C ALA A 163 -2.46 13.14 21.81
N ALA A 164 -1.33 12.95 21.14
CA ALA A 164 -0.02 13.45 21.60
C ALA A 164 0.09 14.99 21.56
N ARG A 165 -0.77 15.67 20.79
CA ARG A 165 -0.72 17.13 20.59
C ARG A 165 -1.69 17.91 21.47
N SER A 166 -2.67 17.24 22.10
CA SER A 166 -3.74 17.93 22.82
C SER A 166 -4.11 17.22 24.10
N ALA A 167 -4.15 17.97 25.19
CA ALA A 167 -4.68 17.52 26.48
C ALA A 167 -6.21 17.50 26.53
N ASP A 168 -6.88 17.93 25.47
CA ASP A 168 -8.35 17.98 25.38
C ASP A 168 -8.98 16.63 25.01
N ILE A 169 -8.15 15.61 24.77
CA ILE A 169 -8.57 14.25 24.43
C ILE A 169 -8.50 13.38 25.69
N ALA A 170 -9.63 12.82 26.10
CA ALA A 170 -9.74 12.07 27.34
C ALA A 170 -9.38 10.58 27.21
N PHE A 171 -9.55 10.00 26.03
CA PHE A 171 -9.27 8.57 25.76
C PHE A 171 -9.06 8.32 24.28
N LEU A 172 -8.45 7.20 23.97
CA LEU A 172 -8.17 6.77 22.59
C LEU A 172 -8.63 5.32 22.36
N ILE A 173 -9.38 5.11 21.30
CA ILE A 173 -9.65 3.78 20.74
C ILE A 173 -8.99 3.67 19.39
N THR A 174 -8.34 2.55 19.09
CA THR A 174 -7.84 2.24 17.75
C THR A 174 -8.37 0.90 17.25
N LEU A 175 -8.77 0.83 15.99
CA LEU A 175 -9.13 -0.39 15.28
C LEU A 175 -8.16 -0.62 14.13
N GLY A 176 -7.49 -1.78 14.11
CA GLY A 176 -6.53 -2.13 13.08
C GLY A 176 -5.36 -1.14 13.00
N ALA A 177 -4.92 -0.59 14.14
CA ALA A 177 -3.84 0.39 14.17
C ALA A 177 -2.49 -0.24 13.83
N PRO A 178 -1.74 0.32 12.85
CA PRO A 178 -0.42 -0.17 12.55
C PRO A 178 0.60 0.28 13.58
N GLY A 179 1.44 -0.66 14.05
CA GLY A 179 2.59 -0.34 14.92
C GLY A 179 3.85 0.07 14.17
N PHE A 180 3.82 0.07 12.84
CA PHE A 180 4.97 0.28 11.95
C PHE A 180 4.71 1.41 10.94
N THR A 181 5.74 1.70 10.13
CA THR A 181 5.62 2.64 9.02
C THR A 181 4.56 2.19 8.00
N PRO A 182 3.91 3.11 7.29
CA PRO A 182 2.97 2.77 6.23
C PRO A 182 3.54 1.83 5.17
N LEU A 183 4.79 2.04 4.77
CA LEU A 183 5.45 1.18 3.78
C LEU A 183 5.59 -0.26 4.29
N ARG A 184 6.08 -0.46 5.51
CA ARG A 184 6.21 -1.79 6.12
C ARG A 184 4.86 -2.49 6.27
N THR A 185 3.85 -1.75 6.70
CA THR A 185 2.47 -2.27 6.85
C THR A 185 1.89 -2.69 5.50
N GLN A 186 1.97 -1.84 4.48
CA GLN A 186 1.46 -2.14 3.15
C GLN A 186 2.16 -3.33 2.50
N THR A 187 3.49 -3.42 2.63
CA THR A 187 4.24 -4.55 2.05
C THR A 187 3.94 -5.87 2.73
N TRP A 188 3.64 -5.85 4.03
CA TRP A 188 3.17 -7.04 4.74
C TRP A 188 1.80 -7.50 4.21
N SER A 189 0.84 -6.59 4.05
CA SER A 189 -0.48 -6.89 3.50
C SER A 189 -0.40 -7.46 2.08
N LEU A 190 0.46 -6.89 1.23
CA LEU A 190 0.71 -7.41 -0.11
C LEU A 190 1.29 -8.84 -0.09
N ALA A 191 2.22 -9.12 0.84
CA ALA A 191 2.80 -10.45 0.99
C ALA A 191 1.75 -11.48 1.47
N GLU A 192 0.85 -11.10 2.39
CA GLU A 192 -0.26 -11.95 2.82
C GLU A 192 -1.24 -12.22 1.66
N THR A 193 -1.59 -11.20 0.87
CA THR A 193 -2.46 -11.36 -0.30
C THR A 193 -1.83 -12.26 -1.36
N LEU A 194 -0.54 -12.09 -1.66
CA LEU A 194 0.19 -12.98 -2.57
C LEU A 194 0.17 -14.43 -2.09
N ARG A 195 0.39 -14.65 -0.79
CA ARG A 195 0.34 -15.97 -0.17
C ARG A 195 -1.05 -16.59 -0.25
N HIS A 196 -2.09 -15.81 0.01
CA HIS A 196 -3.48 -16.26 -0.13
C HIS A 196 -3.77 -16.75 -1.55
N HIS A 197 -3.23 -16.07 -2.57
CA HIS A 197 -3.30 -16.52 -3.96
C HIS A 197 -2.37 -17.70 -4.28
N GLY A 198 -1.63 -18.23 -3.31
CA GLY A 198 -0.77 -19.40 -3.46
C GLY A 198 0.67 -19.06 -3.89
N ASP A 199 1.10 -17.78 -3.89
CA ASP A 199 2.51 -17.44 -4.10
C ASP A 199 3.28 -17.57 -2.77
N THR A 200 4.19 -18.52 -2.73
CA THR A 200 5.16 -18.67 -1.62
C THR A 200 6.60 -18.55 -2.11
N GLY A 201 6.78 -18.05 -3.33
CA GLY A 201 8.06 -17.92 -4.00
C GLY A 201 8.71 -16.54 -3.85
N SER A 202 9.65 -16.27 -4.73
CA SER A 202 10.48 -15.07 -4.69
C SER A 202 9.75 -13.78 -5.07
N LEU A 203 8.54 -13.83 -5.63
CA LEU A 203 7.76 -12.63 -5.95
C LEU A 203 7.40 -11.85 -4.68
N ALA A 204 6.92 -12.54 -3.63
CA ALA A 204 6.61 -11.91 -2.35
C ALA A 204 7.85 -11.19 -1.76
N ALA A 205 9.02 -11.82 -1.83
CA ALA A 205 10.28 -11.19 -1.40
C ALA A 205 10.68 -10.00 -2.29
N THR A 206 10.40 -10.06 -3.59
CA THR A 206 10.64 -8.95 -4.53
C THR A 206 9.73 -7.77 -4.22
N VAL A 207 8.45 -8.02 -3.92
CA VAL A 207 7.48 -6.98 -3.55
C VAL A 207 7.85 -6.36 -2.20
N ALA A 208 8.18 -7.17 -1.19
CA ALA A 208 8.55 -6.67 0.14
C ALA A 208 9.95 -6.03 0.21
N GLY A 209 10.82 -6.29 -0.76
CA GLY A 209 12.20 -5.79 -0.82
C GLY A 209 12.39 -4.66 -1.84
N PRO A 210 12.97 -4.95 -3.02
CA PRO A 210 13.36 -3.92 -3.99
C PRO A 210 12.18 -3.10 -4.52
N ALA A 211 11.00 -3.69 -4.71
CA ALA A 211 9.83 -2.96 -5.20
C ALA A 211 9.27 -2.00 -4.15
N ALA A 212 9.12 -2.46 -2.90
CA ALA A 212 8.70 -1.64 -1.77
C ALA A 212 9.63 -0.44 -1.58
N ARG A 213 10.95 -0.69 -1.67
CA ARG A 213 11.94 0.38 -1.54
C ARG A 213 11.84 1.40 -2.66
N LEU A 214 11.68 0.94 -3.89
CA LEU A 214 11.44 1.82 -5.03
C LEU A 214 10.20 2.70 -4.77
N LEU A 215 9.10 2.10 -4.35
CA LEU A 215 7.85 2.79 -4.05
C LEU A 215 8.03 3.86 -2.94
N GLY A 216 8.70 3.50 -1.84
CA GLY A 216 8.91 4.40 -0.70
C GLY A 216 9.87 5.56 -0.99
N GLU A 217 10.95 5.33 -1.78
CA GLU A 217 11.95 6.37 -2.07
C GLU A 217 11.58 7.30 -3.24
N THR A 218 10.62 6.93 -4.09
CA THR A 218 10.18 7.78 -5.24
C THR A 218 9.15 8.83 -4.84
N GLY A 219 8.61 8.78 -3.62
CA GLY A 219 7.56 9.69 -3.17
C GLY A 219 6.17 9.39 -3.75
N ILE A 220 6.02 8.30 -4.50
CA ILE A 220 4.72 7.85 -5.04
C ILE A 220 3.81 7.36 -3.91
N PHE A 221 4.40 6.78 -2.86
CA PHE A 221 3.72 6.36 -1.65
C PHE A 221 3.95 7.39 -0.54
N PRO A 222 2.99 8.30 -0.31
CA PRO A 222 3.16 9.38 0.66
C PRO A 222 3.16 8.82 2.09
N GLU A 223 3.86 9.51 2.97
CA GLU A 223 4.06 9.11 4.37
C GLU A 223 4.69 7.71 4.55
N ALA A 224 5.33 7.17 3.49
CA ALA A 224 5.92 5.83 3.48
C ALA A 224 6.81 5.53 4.70
N ALA A 225 7.55 6.53 5.15
CA ALA A 225 8.51 6.45 6.26
C ALA A 225 8.00 7.07 7.57
N PHE A 226 6.70 7.40 7.68
CA PHE A 226 6.13 7.92 8.93
C PHE A 226 6.38 6.93 10.08
N ASP A 227 7.08 7.38 11.13
CA ASP A 227 7.32 6.58 12.33
C ASP A 227 6.23 6.88 13.37
N PRO A 228 5.37 5.91 13.75
CA PRO A 228 4.34 6.13 14.76
C PRO A 228 4.88 6.20 16.19
N LEU A 229 6.09 5.68 16.44
CA LEU A 229 6.60 5.50 17.80
C LEU A 229 6.74 6.80 18.60
N PRO A 230 7.20 7.94 18.03
CA PRO A 230 7.25 9.18 18.78
C PRO A 230 5.87 9.63 19.30
N ALA A 231 4.84 9.58 18.45
CA ALA A 231 3.49 9.95 18.87
C ALA A 231 2.93 8.99 19.92
N LEU A 232 3.13 7.69 19.77
CA LEU A 232 2.68 6.69 20.74
C LEU A 232 3.30 6.86 22.13
N ARG A 233 4.56 7.32 22.23
CA ARG A 233 5.23 7.58 23.52
C ARG A 233 4.64 8.75 24.27
N GLU A 234 4.06 9.71 23.54
CA GLU A 234 3.46 10.94 24.10
C GLU A 234 1.96 10.78 24.38
N VAL A 235 1.38 9.59 24.27
CA VAL A 235 -0.02 9.34 24.64
C VAL A 235 -0.12 9.11 26.14
N HIS A 236 -0.71 10.07 26.86
CA HIS A 236 -0.86 10.08 28.33
C HIS A 236 -2.28 9.74 28.82
N ILE A 237 -3.13 9.25 27.93
CA ILE A 237 -4.55 8.96 28.19
C ILE A 237 -4.83 7.45 28.10
N PRO A 238 -5.94 6.94 28.67
CA PRO A 238 -6.31 5.53 28.49
C PRO A 238 -6.48 5.13 27.04
N VAL A 239 -5.98 3.94 26.67
CA VAL A 239 -6.03 3.41 25.29
C VAL A 239 -6.69 2.05 25.25
N LEU A 240 -7.64 1.88 24.32
CA LEU A 240 -8.14 0.59 23.85
C LEU A 240 -7.66 0.36 22.42
N ALA A 241 -6.90 -0.69 22.20
CA ALA A 241 -6.42 -1.07 20.88
C ALA A 241 -7.03 -2.42 20.46
N LEU A 242 -7.72 -2.40 19.30
CA LEU A 242 -8.44 -3.56 18.76
C LEU A 242 -7.90 -3.95 17.39
N TRP A 243 -7.92 -5.24 17.09
CA TRP A 243 -7.73 -5.82 15.76
C TRP A 243 -8.73 -6.96 15.57
N GLY A 244 -9.13 -7.21 14.33
CA GLY A 244 -9.69 -8.50 13.99
C GLY A 244 -8.62 -9.59 14.11
N ASP A 245 -8.99 -10.79 14.55
CA ASP A 245 -8.03 -11.90 14.60
C ASP A 245 -7.68 -12.46 13.21
N HIS A 246 -8.45 -12.06 12.18
CA HIS A 246 -8.22 -12.29 10.74
C HIS A 246 -7.84 -10.99 10.01
N ASP A 247 -7.18 -10.06 10.67
CA ASP A 247 -6.66 -8.87 10.01
C ASP A 247 -5.49 -9.25 9.08
N VAL A 248 -5.65 -9.01 7.78
CA VAL A 248 -4.66 -9.28 6.71
C VAL A 248 -4.13 -7.99 6.06
N GLN A 249 -4.56 -6.83 6.57
CA GLN A 249 -4.10 -5.52 6.09
C GLN A 249 -3.07 -4.87 7.03
N VAL A 250 -3.16 -5.16 8.32
CA VAL A 250 -2.22 -4.69 9.34
C VAL A 250 -1.76 -5.88 10.16
N PRO A 251 -0.45 -6.11 10.38
CA PRO A 251 0.05 -7.24 11.16
C PRO A 251 -0.41 -7.15 12.62
N PRO A 252 -1.45 -7.91 13.03
CA PRO A 252 -2.14 -7.65 14.30
C PRO A 252 -1.29 -7.99 15.51
N ALA A 253 -0.61 -9.14 15.50
CA ALA A 253 0.19 -9.58 16.63
C ALA A 253 1.42 -8.68 16.87
N GLU A 254 2.11 -8.30 15.79
CA GLU A 254 3.29 -7.43 15.87
C GLU A 254 2.89 -6.00 16.23
N SER A 255 1.82 -5.46 15.63
CA SER A 255 1.33 -4.10 15.94
C SER A 255 0.87 -4.00 17.39
N ALA A 256 0.15 -4.99 17.91
CA ALA A 256 -0.25 -5.05 19.31
C ALA A 256 0.96 -5.08 20.25
N ALA A 257 2.01 -5.84 19.91
CA ALA A 257 3.24 -5.87 20.68
C ALA A 257 3.94 -4.51 20.70
N VAL A 258 3.99 -3.80 19.56
CA VAL A 258 4.58 -2.46 19.47
C VAL A 258 3.78 -1.47 20.33
N LEU A 259 2.46 -1.42 20.17
CA LEU A 259 1.62 -0.51 20.95
C LEU A 259 1.78 -0.76 22.45
N ARG A 260 1.70 -2.03 22.90
CA ARG A 260 1.89 -2.39 24.31
C ARG A 260 3.22 -1.93 24.87
N ASN A 261 4.29 -2.04 24.09
CA ASN A 261 5.66 -1.72 24.53
C ASN A 261 5.97 -0.22 24.44
N THR A 262 5.18 0.54 23.65
CA THR A 262 5.46 1.95 23.37
C THR A 262 4.56 2.89 24.18
N LEU A 263 3.31 2.52 24.45
CA LEU A 263 2.33 3.31 25.21
C LEU A 263 2.63 3.32 26.72
N THR A 264 3.89 3.54 27.10
CA THR A 264 4.34 3.45 28.49
C THR A 264 3.91 4.64 29.36
N ALA A 265 3.56 5.76 28.75
CA ALA A 265 3.04 6.95 29.44
C ALA A 265 1.50 6.86 29.66
N SER A 266 0.82 5.95 28.97
CA SER A 266 -0.63 5.75 29.14
C SER A 266 -0.93 5.13 30.51
N PRO A 267 -1.92 5.64 31.25
CA PRO A 267 -2.32 5.08 32.56
C PRO A 267 -3.01 3.71 32.42
N SER A 268 -3.53 3.39 31.26
CA SER A 268 -4.22 2.11 30.99
C SER A 268 -4.14 1.77 29.50
N VAL A 269 -3.68 0.55 29.19
CA VAL A 269 -3.63 0.02 27.82
C VAL A 269 -4.37 -1.31 27.77
N THR A 270 -5.49 -1.32 27.05
CA THR A 270 -6.32 -2.51 26.83
C THR A 270 -6.13 -3.00 25.41
N ILE A 271 -5.68 -4.24 25.21
CA ILE A 271 -5.49 -4.85 23.89
C ILE A 271 -6.50 -5.97 23.69
N ARG A 272 -7.23 -5.95 22.58
CA ARG A 272 -8.25 -6.95 22.25
C ARG A 272 -8.12 -7.43 20.81
N PHE A 273 -8.38 -8.72 20.60
CA PHE A 273 -8.53 -9.32 19.28
C PHE A 273 -9.96 -9.83 19.13
N ILE A 274 -10.65 -9.31 18.12
CA ILE A 274 -12.07 -9.62 17.86
C ILE A 274 -12.16 -10.90 17.04
N ALA A 275 -12.68 -11.95 17.68
CA ALA A 275 -12.79 -13.27 17.08
C ALA A 275 -13.67 -13.27 15.82
N GLY A 276 -13.19 -13.86 14.72
CA GLY A 276 -13.85 -13.86 13.42
C GLY A 276 -13.94 -12.49 12.78
N GLY A 277 -13.18 -11.51 13.24
CA GLY A 277 -13.15 -10.15 12.71
C GLY A 277 -12.07 -9.94 11.65
N ALA A 278 -12.41 -9.27 10.55
CA ALA A 278 -11.49 -8.71 9.57
C ALA A 278 -10.93 -7.36 10.06
N HIS A 279 -10.09 -6.72 9.27
CA HIS A 279 -9.48 -5.41 9.52
C HIS A 279 -10.46 -4.33 9.99
N GLY A 280 -11.66 -4.24 9.39
CA GLY A 280 -12.73 -3.29 9.76
C GLY A 280 -13.71 -3.80 10.82
N GLY A 281 -13.36 -4.80 11.63
CA GLY A 281 -14.22 -5.34 12.68
C GLY A 281 -15.47 -6.11 12.18
N ARG A 282 -15.55 -6.40 10.88
CA ARG A 282 -16.65 -7.14 10.28
C ARG A 282 -16.36 -8.63 10.21
N MET A 283 -17.39 -9.46 10.28
CA MET A 283 -17.25 -10.92 10.18
C MET A 283 -16.57 -11.32 8.87
N THR A 284 -15.67 -12.27 8.98
CA THR A 284 -14.93 -12.85 7.87
C THR A 284 -14.62 -14.32 8.14
N THR A 285 -14.30 -15.07 7.09
CA THR A 285 -13.75 -16.42 7.19
C THR A 285 -12.23 -16.44 7.33
N ASP A 286 -11.53 -15.57 6.60
CA ASP A 286 -10.06 -15.57 6.50
C ASP A 286 -9.45 -14.18 6.33
N GLY A 287 -10.26 -13.12 6.35
CA GLY A 287 -9.84 -11.73 6.13
C GLY A 287 -9.84 -11.31 4.67
N PHE A 288 -9.69 -12.23 3.73
CA PHE A 288 -9.54 -11.93 2.29
C PHE A 288 -10.88 -11.77 1.57
N ASP A 289 -11.96 -12.35 2.09
CA ASP A 289 -13.32 -12.15 1.57
C ASP A 289 -13.80 -10.68 1.71
N ARG A 290 -13.03 -9.85 2.42
CA ARG A 290 -13.26 -8.40 2.60
C ARG A 290 -12.32 -7.53 1.77
N LEU A 291 -11.42 -8.14 1.00
CA LEU A 291 -10.53 -7.44 0.07
C LEU A 291 -11.08 -7.55 -1.35
N GLY A 292 -10.74 -6.58 -2.18
CA GLY A 292 -11.16 -6.54 -3.58
C GLY A 292 -12.10 -5.38 -3.89
N PRO A 293 -12.56 -5.26 -5.15
CA PRO A 293 -13.53 -4.25 -5.53
C PRO A 293 -14.76 -4.43 -4.65
N ALA A 294 -15.27 -3.32 -4.12
CA ALA A 294 -16.47 -3.34 -3.29
C ALA A 294 -17.53 -4.24 -3.92
N PRO A 295 -18.13 -5.16 -3.16
CA PRO A 295 -19.29 -5.87 -3.64
C PRO A 295 -20.30 -4.81 -4.12
N ASP A 296 -21.10 -5.17 -5.11
CA ASP A 296 -22.10 -4.33 -5.76
C ASP A 296 -22.38 -2.99 -5.06
N PRO A 297 -22.25 -1.82 -5.71
CA PRO A 297 -22.45 -0.53 -5.06
C PRO A 297 -23.88 -0.40 -4.50
N GLY A 298 -24.18 -1.02 -3.41
CA GLY A 298 -25.53 -1.15 -2.81
C GLY A 298 -25.67 -2.40 -1.97
N ALA A 299 -24.70 -3.31 -2.00
CA ALA A 299 -24.70 -4.41 -1.05
C ALA A 299 -24.49 -3.87 0.37
N PRO A 300 -25.34 -4.22 1.36
CA PRO A 300 -25.14 -3.78 2.72
C PRO A 300 -23.78 -4.29 3.25
N PRO A 301 -23.06 -3.47 4.02
CA PRO A 301 -21.83 -3.93 4.64
C PRO A 301 -22.13 -5.18 5.49
N GLY A 302 -21.24 -6.17 5.47
CA GLY A 302 -21.40 -7.40 6.26
C GLY A 302 -21.58 -7.08 7.76
N ALA A 303 -22.14 -8.02 8.51
CA ALA A 303 -22.34 -7.89 9.95
C ALA A 303 -21.00 -7.66 10.68
N PHE A 304 -21.03 -6.92 11.77
CA PHE A 304 -19.88 -6.83 12.69
C PHE A 304 -19.63 -8.17 13.36
N ALA A 305 -18.37 -8.44 13.64
CA ALA A 305 -17.97 -9.60 14.42
C ALA A 305 -18.50 -9.46 15.87
N PRO A 306 -18.94 -10.57 16.49
CA PRO A 306 -19.48 -10.55 17.83
C PRO A 306 -18.54 -9.88 18.84
N GLY A 307 -19.09 -9.01 19.68
CA GLY A 307 -18.35 -8.30 20.72
C GLY A 307 -17.57 -7.08 20.24
N TYR A 308 -17.47 -6.79 18.93
CA TYR A 308 -16.73 -5.62 18.44
C TYR A 308 -17.28 -4.31 18.99
N LEU A 309 -18.56 -4.03 18.78
CA LEU A 309 -19.20 -2.79 19.23
C LEU A 309 -19.32 -2.75 20.77
N ASP A 310 -19.70 -3.86 21.39
CA ASP A 310 -19.89 -3.95 22.85
C ASP A 310 -18.57 -3.73 23.61
N THR A 311 -17.46 -4.22 23.09
CA THR A 311 -16.14 -4.01 23.69
C THR A 311 -15.81 -2.51 23.75
N MET A 312 -16.03 -1.78 22.67
CA MET A 312 -15.72 -0.34 22.61
C MET A 312 -16.66 0.48 23.49
N THR A 313 -17.97 0.26 23.37
CA THR A 313 -18.97 1.04 24.10
C THR A 313 -18.90 0.82 25.62
N THR A 314 -18.71 -0.43 26.05
CA THR A 314 -18.52 -0.77 27.45
C THR A 314 -17.24 -0.13 28.00
N TRP A 315 -16.14 -0.19 27.23
CA TRP A 315 -14.87 0.38 27.67
C TRP A 315 -14.93 1.91 27.80
N VAL A 316 -15.57 2.63 26.85
CA VAL A 316 -15.76 4.09 26.94
C VAL A 316 -16.57 4.44 28.18
N ASN A 317 -17.69 3.76 28.42
CA ASN A 317 -18.54 4.01 29.59
C ASN A 317 -17.78 3.75 30.90
N GLN A 318 -16.89 2.76 30.96
CA GLN A 318 -16.05 2.53 32.12
C GLN A 318 -15.01 3.65 32.31
N VAL A 319 -14.33 4.10 31.25
CA VAL A 319 -13.42 5.26 31.31
C VAL A 319 -14.15 6.51 31.78
N ALA A 320 -15.39 6.72 31.32
CA ALA A 320 -16.23 7.87 31.68
C ALA A 320 -16.63 7.92 33.15
N THR A 321 -16.50 6.82 33.90
CA THR A 321 -16.68 6.84 35.38
C THR A 321 -15.47 7.45 36.11
N GLY A 322 -14.39 7.81 35.45
CA GLY A 322 -13.13 8.27 36.03
C GLY A 322 -12.20 7.16 36.53
N ALA A 323 -12.59 5.89 36.31
CA ALA A 323 -11.82 4.72 36.69
C ALA A 323 -11.54 3.83 35.45
N PRO A 324 -10.56 4.18 34.62
CA PRO A 324 -10.23 3.38 33.43
C PRO A 324 -9.89 1.94 33.81
N PRO A 325 -10.21 0.95 32.96
CA PRO A 325 -9.88 -0.44 33.22
C PRO A 325 -8.37 -0.61 33.47
N ALA A 326 -8.00 -1.58 34.28
CA ALA A 326 -6.58 -1.98 34.40
C ALA A 326 -6.04 -2.43 33.05
N SER A 327 -4.73 -2.20 32.82
CA SER A 327 -4.07 -2.66 31.59
C SER A 327 -4.20 -4.18 31.42
N THR A 328 -4.73 -4.59 30.26
CA THR A 328 -4.91 -6.02 29.92
C THR A 328 -4.59 -6.24 28.43
N ALA A 329 -4.17 -7.47 28.12
CA ALA A 329 -3.92 -7.85 26.74
C ALA A 329 -4.38 -9.28 26.48
N ASP A 330 -5.17 -9.47 25.44
CA ASP A 330 -5.50 -10.78 24.93
C ASP A 330 -4.26 -11.48 24.34
N ARG A 331 -4.35 -12.80 24.21
CA ARG A 331 -3.35 -13.57 23.49
C ARG A 331 -3.44 -13.20 21.99
N PRO A 332 -2.33 -12.81 21.35
CA PRO A 332 -2.36 -12.45 19.94
C PRO A 332 -2.71 -13.66 19.06
N PRO A 333 -3.35 -13.42 17.90
CA PRO A 333 -3.60 -14.45 16.90
C PRO A 333 -2.26 -14.96 16.32
N VAL A 334 -2.33 -16.11 15.66
CA VAL A 334 -1.16 -16.67 14.96
C VAL A 334 -0.92 -15.81 13.70
N GLN A 335 0.25 -15.19 13.63
CA GLN A 335 0.72 -14.44 12.48
C GLN A 335 1.84 -15.25 11.81
N ASN A 336 1.55 -15.81 10.63
CA ASN A 336 2.45 -16.74 9.94
C ASN A 336 3.63 -16.04 9.25
N VAL A 337 3.51 -14.75 8.95
CA VAL A 337 4.52 -13.94 8.27
C VAL A 337 4.87 -12.74 9.12
N SER A 338 6.15 -12.59 9.43
CA SER A 338 6.64 -11.37 10.08
C SER A 338 6.73 -10.22 9.07
N SER A 339 6.37 -9.02 9.51
CA SER A 339 6.62 -7.81 8.73
C SER A 339 8.11 -7.44 8.78
N SER A 340 8.63 -6.88 7.72
CA SER A 340 10.03 -6.43 7.65
C SER A 340 10.13 -5.08 6.96
N ASP A 341 11.11 -4.29 7.37
CA ASP A 341 11.45 -3.09 6.61
C ASP A 341 12.18 -3.48 5.33
N PRO A 342 11.89 -2.83 4.20
CA PRO A 342 12.70 -3.01 3.00
C PRO A 342 14.12 -2.53 3.30
N GLY A 343 15.09 -3.42 3.16
CA GLY A 343 16.49 -3.21 3.58
C GLY A 343 17.13 -1.91 3.06
N HIS A 344 18.16 -1.45 3.74
CA HIS A 344 18.88 -0.20 3.45
C HIS A 344 20.22 -0.45 2.75
N GLY A 345 20.26 -0.73 1.47
CA GLY A 345 21.52 -0.86 0.71
C GLY A 345 21.60 0.18 -0.42
N TRP A 346 22.78 0.74 -0.71
CA TRP A 346 22.95 1.67 -1.83
C TRP A 346 22.51 1.06 -3.17
N TRP A 347 22.79 -0.25 -3.34
CA TRP A 347 22.44 -1.01 -4.55
C TRP A 347 20.94 -1.14 -4.77
N THR A 348 20.16 -1.36 -3.69
CA THR A 348 18.71 -1.51 -3.75
C THR A 348 17.96 -0.18 -3.69
N SER A 349 18.67 0.97 -3.61
CA SER A 349 18.01 2.28 -3.59
C SER A 349 17.28 2.57 -4.89
N ALA A 350 16.16 3.29 -4.81
CA ALA A 350 15.38 3.69 -5.98
C ALA A 350 16.21 4.41 -7.03
N ARG A 351 17.10 5.30 -6.59
CA ARG A 351 18.01 6.03 -7.49
C ARG A 351 18.93 5.08 -8.26
N THR A 352 19.58 4.15 -7.56
CA THR A 352 20.51 3.19 -8.21
C THR A 352 19.76 2.28 -9.16
N GLN A 353 18.60 1.71 -8.71
CA GLN A 353 17.81 0.81 -9.54
C GLN A 353 17.24 1.51 -10.79
N SER A 354 16.79 2.76 -10.68
CA SER A 354 16.33 3.54 -11.84
C SER A 354 17.46 3.84 -12.83
N ILE A 355 18.65 4.21 -12.34
CA ILE A 355 19.83 4.44 -13.20
C ILE A 355 20.25 3.15 -13.92
N VAL A 356 20.32 2.03 -13.19
CA VAL A 356 20.69 0.72 -13.75
C VAL A 356 19.66 0.30 -14.80
N LEU A 357 18.37 0.39 -14.50
CA LEU A 357 17.29 0.05 -15.43
C LEU A 357 17.37 0.89 -16.71
N ALA A 358 17.53 2.21 -16.58
CA ALA A 358 17.66 3.10 -17.73
C ALA A 358 18.92 2.76 -18.57
N ALA A 359 20.05 2.50 -17.91
CA ALA A 359 21.28 2.11 -18.59
C ALA A 359 21.14 0.77 -19.33
N LEU A 360 20.48 -0.22 -18.73
CA LEU A 360 20.20 -1.51 -19.37
C LEU A 360 19.32 -1.35 -20.61
N ILE A 361 18.21 -0.60 -20.50
CA ILE A 361 17.29 -0.34 -21.61
C ILE A 361 18.05 0.35 -22.75
N LEU A 362 18.80 1.40 -22.45
CA LEU A 362 19.55 2.16 -23.46
C LEU A 362 20.62 1.30 -24.13
N ALA A 363 21.37 0.50 -23.37
CA ALA A 363 22.46 -0.34 -23.92
C ALA A 363 21.93 -1.44 -24.85
N PHE A 364 20.88 -2.17 -24.41
CA PHE A 364 20.26 -3.23 -25.23
C PHE A 364 19.57 -2.65 -26.47
N LEU A 365 18.81 -1.55 -26.31
CA LEU A 365 18.14 -0.88 -27.42
C LEU A 365 19.17 -0.33 -28.45
N ALA A 366 20.24 0.34 -27.99
CA ALA A 366 21.31 0.83 -28.85
C ALA A 366 21.96 -0.30 -29.63
N TYR A 367 22.25 -1.44 -28.97
CA TYR A 367 22.78 -2.62 -29.67
C TYR A 367 21.81 -3.10 -30.76
N LEU A 368 20.53 -3.22 -30.51
CA LEU A 368 19.51 -3.64 -31.47
C LEU A 368 19.47 -2.68 -32.66
N LEU A 369 19.34 -1.38 -32.41
CA LEU A 369 19.28 -0.35 -33.47
C LEU A 369 20.51 -0.39 -34.36
N MET A 370 21.72 -0.49 -33.77
CA MET A 370 22.97 -0.55 -34.53
C MET A 370 23.20 -1.88 -35.24
N SER A 371 22.50 -2.96 -34.84
CA SER A 371 22.68 -4.30 -35.43
C SER A 371 21.89 -4.55 -36.72
N PHE A 372 20.89 -3.72 -37.04
CA PHE A 372 20.02 -3.95 -38.20
C PHE A 372 20.67 -3.67 -39.58
N GLY A 373 21.73 -2.85 -39.64
CA GLY A 373 22.38 -2.47 -40.90
C GLY A 373 23.47 -3.42 -41.39
N ASP A 374 23.86 -4.43 -40.60
CA ASP A 374 25.12 -5.19 -40.86
C ASP A 374 24.82 -6.60 -41.43
N ARG A 375 25.33 -6.89 -42.65
CA ARG A 375 25.03 -8.11 -43.40
C ARG A 375 26.05 -9.26 -43.25
N ARG A 376 27.15 -9.10 -42.47
CA ARG A 376 28.22 -10.09 -42.34
C ARG A 376 28.02 -11.08 -41.19
N SER A 377 28.26 -12.38 -41.40
CA SER A 377 28.17 -13.55 -40.48
C SER A 377 26.86 -13.78 -39.69
N ARG A 378 26.22 -14.94 -39.90
CA ARG A 378 24.86 -15.23 -39.41
C ARG A 378 24.79 -15.65 -37.90
N ILE A 379 25.65 -16.58 -37.47
CA ILE A 379 25.48 -17.28 -36.16
C ILE A 379 25.82 -16.41 -34.96
N ALA A 380 26.96 -15.72 -34.94
CA ALA A 380 27.38 -14.88 -33.80
C ALA A 380 26.52 -13.64 -33.62
N ARG A 381 25.78 -13.23 -34.63
CA ARG A 381 24.85 -12.10 -34.58
C ARG A 381 23.48 -12.48 -34.02
N TRP A 382 23.03 -13.72 -34.25
CA TRP A 382 21.75 -14.16 -33.73
C TRP A 382 21.78 -14.29 -32.20
N SER A 383 22.84 -14.90 -31.61
CA SER A 383 22.97 -15.01 -30.17
C SER A 383 23.02 -13.63 -29.49
N ALA A 384 23.82 -12.70 -30.03
CA ALA A 384 23.94 -11.36 -29.49
C ALA A 384 22.65 -10.53 -29.66
N ARG A 385 21.89 -10.70 -30.76
CA ARG A 385 20.60 -10.05 -30.96
C ARG A 385 19.55 -10.62 -30.03
N LEU A 386 19.49 -11.93 -29.87
CA LEU A 386 18.56 -12.60 -28.93
C LEU A 386 18.91 -12.21 -27.49
N LEU A 387 20.19 -12.12 -27.12
CA LEU A 387 20.65 -11.61 -25.83
C LEU A 387 20.17 -10.17 -25.61
N ALA A 388 20.29 -9.30 -26.62
CA ALA A 388 19.84 -7.92 -26.49
C ALA A 388 18.32 -7.80 -26.39
N VAL A 389 17.57 -8.65 -27.13
CA VAL A 389 16.09 -8.69 -27.04
C VAL A 389 15.67 -9.20 -25.67
N SER A 390 16.18 -10.34 -25.22
CA SER A 390 15.81 -10.92 -23.93
C SER A 390 16.26 -10.03 -22.75
N GLY A 391 17.46 -9.43 -22.84
CA GLY A 391 17.96 -8.48 -21.86
C GLY A 391 17.18 -7.16 -21.80
N LEU A 392 16.50 -6.75 -22.88
CA LEU A 392 15.58 -5.62 -22.90
C LEU A 392 14.21 -5.99 -22.35
N VAL A 393 13.65 -7.11 -22.82
CA VAL A 393 12.27 -7.54 -22.46
C VAL A 393 12.18 -7.94 -20.99
N SER A 394 13.17 -8.67 -20.46
CA SER A 394 13.15 -9.19 -19.09
C SER A 394 12.97 -8.09 -18.04
N PRO A 395 13.81 -7.04 -17.94
CA PRO A 395 13.64 -6.02 -16.91
C PRO A 395 12.37 -5.19 -17.09
N VAL A 396 12.00 -4.86 -18.33
CA VAL A 396 10.77 -4.10 -18.60
C VAL A 396 9.53 -4.89 -18.17
N ALA A 397 9.44 -6.16 -18.58
CA ALA A 397 8.29 -7.00 -18.22
C ALA A 397 8.24 -7.30 -16.71
N THR A 398 9.40 -7.44 -16.05
CA THR A 398 9.46 -7.61 -14.58
C THR A 398 8.91 -6.39 -13.87
N VAL A 399 9.36 -5.19 -14.23
CA VAL A 399 8.87 -3.94 -13.61
C VAL A 399 7.38 -3.77 -13.84
N VAL A 400 6.91 -3.93 -15.10
CA VAL A 400 5.48 -3.81 -15.44
C VAL A 400 4.63 -4.81 -14.65
N TYR A 401 5.08 -6.06 -14.51
CA TYR A 401 4.33 -7.05 -13.75
C TYR A 401 4.29 -6.71 -12.26
N VAL A 402 5.43 -6.34 -11.67
CA VAL A 402 5.48 -5.93 -10.24
C VAL A 402 4.63 -4.68 -10.00
N GLU A 403 4.67 -3.68 -10.90
CA GLU A 403 3.80 -2.50 -10.81
C GLU A 403 2.32 -2.89 -10.88
N SER A 404 1.93 -3.88 -11.70
CA SER A 404 0.54 -4.36 -11.75
C SER A 404 0.10 -5.01 -10.43
N ILE A 405 1.01 -5.73 -9.76
CA ILE A 405 0.76 -6.30 -8.42
C ILE A 405 0.56 -5.18 -7.39
N LEU A 406 1.43 -4.17 -7.39
CA LEU A 406 1.33 -3.03 -6.48
C LEU A 406 0.05 -2.20 -6.72
N ALA A 407 -0.29 -1.94 -7.98
CA ALA A 407 -1.45 -1.13 -8.37
C ALA A 407 -2.80 -1.80 -8.08
N THR A 408 -2.81 -3.12 -7.91
CA THR A 408 -4.03 -3.90 -7.63
C THR A 408 -4.05 -4.47 -6.21
N ASP A 409 -3.18 -3.99 -5.32
CA ASP A 409 -3.01 -4.54 -3.97
C ASP A 409 -2.89 -6.08 -3.98
N ALA A 410 -2.15 -6.61 -4.97
CA ALA A 410 -1.97 -8.03 -5.25
C ALA A 410 -3.28 -8.82 -5.51
N GLN A 411 -4.39 -8.15 -5.83
CA GLN A 411 -5.67 -8.83 -6.15
C GLN A 411 -5.64 -9.54 -7.51
N THR A 412 -4.80 -9.10 -8.45
CA THR A 412 -4.70 -9.66 -9.81
C THR A 412 -3.33 -10.28 -10.06
N VAL A 413 -3.11 -11.45 -9.47
CA VAL A 413 -1.83 -12.18 -9.56
C VAL A 413 -1.76 -13.05 -10.83
N GLY A 414 -2.92 -13.44 -11.35
CA GLY A 414 -3.05 -14.41 -12.44
C GLY A 414 -2.96 -15.87 -11.96
N PRO A 415 -3.01 -16.84 -12.87
CA PRO A 415 -2.94 -18.26 -12.51
C PRO A 415 -1.63 -18.60 -11.79
N VAL A 416 -1.71 -19.43 -10.74
CA VAL A 416 -0.57 -19.90 -9.96
C VAL A 416 -0.26 -21.35 -10.27
N ALA A 417 1.02 -21.67 -10.45
CA ALA A 417 1.55 -23.02 -10.64
C ALA A 417 2.85 -23.18 -9.86
N VAL A 418 3.06 -24.32 -9.24
CA VAL A 418 4.28 -24.59 -8.45
C VAL A 418 4.57 -23.47 -7.44
N SER A 419 3.52 -23.03 -6.74
CA SER A 419 3.54 -21.97 -5.73
C SER A 419 4.06 -20.62 -6.23
N ARG A 420 3.88 -20.31 -7.54
CA ARG A 420 4.27 -19.03 -8.16
C ARG A 420 3.27 -18.65 -9.26
N PRO A 421 3.03 -17.36 -9.47
CA PRO A 421 2.28 -16.90 -10.63
C PRO A 421 2.94 -17.32 -11.93
N VAL A 422 2.14 -17.80 -12.89
CA VAL A 422 2.63 -18.26 -14.19
C VAL A 422 3.43 -17.17 -14.90
N VAL A 423 3.00 -15.91 -14.80
CA VAL A 423 3.75 -14.76 -15.36
C VAL A 423 5.15 -14.67 -14.74
N TRP A 424 5.25 -14.87 -13.41
CA TRP A 424 6.55 -14.86 -12.73
C TRP A 424 7.45 -16.00 -13.18
N LEU A 425 6.91 -17.22 -13.35
CA LEU A 425 7.64 -18.37 -13.89
C LEU A 425 8.14 -18.12 -15.32
N VAL A 426 7.35 -17.45 -16.16
CA VAL A 426 7.78 -17.04 -17.53
C VAL A 426 8.93 -16.06 -17.45
N LEU A 427 8.89 -15.07 -16.55
CA LEU A 427 9.97 -14.10 -16.35
C LEU A 427 11.24 -14.77 -15.84
N GLN A 428 11.15 -15.70 -14.89
CA GLN A 428 12.26 -16.53 -14.42
C GLN A 428 12.85 -17.39 -15.55
N SER A 429 12.01 -18.02 -16.37
CA SER A 429 12.43 -18.78 -17.54
C SER A 429 13.15 -17.90 -18.57
N LEU A 430 12.63 -16.70 -18.83
CA LEU A 430 13.27 -15.71 -19.69
C LEU A 430 14.64 -15.27 -19.14
N ALA A 431 14.78 -15.14 -17.82
CA ALA A 431 16.04 -14.84 -17.18
C ALA A 431 17.08 -15.95 -17.40
N LEU A 432 16.69 -17.22 -17.24
CA LEU A 432 17.55 -18.37 -17.52
C LEU A 432 17.99 -18.43 -19.00
N ILE A 433 17.05 -18.18 -19.91
CA ILE A 433 17.34 -18.08 -21.36
C ILE A 433 18.34 -16.96 -21.64
N THR A 434 18.19 -15.80 -20.99
CA THR A 434 19.10 -14.66 -21.15
C THR A 434 20.52 -15.00 -20.69
N VAL A 435 20.68 -15.71 -19.57
CA VAL A 435 22.00 -16.21 -19.11
C VAL A 435 22.60 -17.21 -20.09
N ALA A 436 21.80 -18.14 -20.63
CA ALA A 436 22.25 -19.08 -21.64
C ALA A 436 22.72 -18.36 -22.92
N LEU A 437 21.98 -17.36 -23.38
CA LEU A 437 22.36 -16.52 -24.51
C LEU A 437 23.64 -15.72 -24.25
N LEU A 438 23.83 -15.23 -23.04
CA LEU A 438 25.07 -14.58 -22.61
C LEU A 438 26.25 -15.56 -22.73
N ALA A 439 26.12 -16.76 -22.17
CA ALA A 439 27.17 -17.79 -22.27
C ALA A 439 27.52 -18.16 -23.74
N VAL A 440 26.50 -18.35 -24.59
CA VAL A 440 26.69 -18.60 -26.03
C VAL A 440 27.39 -17.42 -26.72
N THR A 441 27.01 -16.18 -26.39
CA THR A 441 27.60 -15.00 -27.01
C THR A 441 29.05 -14.83 -26.58
N VAL A 442 29.40 -15.06 -25.32
CA VAL A 442 30.78 -15.06 -24.81
C VAL A 442 31.62 -16.16 -25.50
N THR A 443 31.11 -17.39 -25.57
CA THR A 443 31.87 -18.50 -26.20
C THR A 443 32.11 -18.27 -27.70
N THR A 444 31.12 -17.69 -28.41
CA THR A 444 31.31 -17.34 -29.83
C THR A 444 32.31 -16.19 -30.02
N ALA A 445 32.33 -15.24 -29.06
CA ALA A 445 33.30 -14.15 -29.03
C ALA A 445 34.73 -14.67 -28.82
N VAL A 446 34.96 -15.50 -27.82
CA VAL A 446 36.28 -16.07 -27.49
C VAL A 446 36.80 -16.98 -28.59
N ARG A 447 35.95 -17.75 -29.25
CA ARG A 447 36.35 -18.62 -30.40
C ARG A 447 36.60 -17.84 -31.70
N GLY A 448 36.64 -16.51 -31.69
CA GLY A 448 36.84 -15.67 -32.85
C GLY A 448 35.72 -15.68 -33.90
N ARG A 449 34.65 -16.42 -33.65
CA ARG A 449 33.45 -16.47 -34.54
C ARG A 449 32.65 -15.19 -34.55
N ALA A 450 32.89 -14.30 -33.58
CA ALA A 450 32.29 -12.97 -33.49
C ALA A 450 33.11 -11.86 -34.15
N ALA A 451 34.16 -12.18 -34.93
CA ALA A 451 35.04 -11.21 -35.62
C ALA A 451 34.28 -10.23 -36.55
N ALA A 452 33.05 -10.59 -36.93
CA ALA A 452 32.17 -9.75 -37.72
C ALA A 452 31.36 -8.71 -36.94
N VAL A 453 31.40 -8.75 -35.59
CA VAL A 453 30.73 -7.77 -34.72
C VAL A 453 31.79 -6.77 -34.26
N PRO A 454 31.56 -5.45 -34.38
CA PRO A 454 32.50 -4.45 -33.86
C PRO A 454 32.76 -4.70 -32.37
N ARG A 455 34.05 -4.82 -31.98
CA ARG A 455 34.49 -5.18 -30.62
C ARG A 455 33.90 -4.27 -29.56
N ILE A 456 33.76 -2.98 -29.81
CA ILE A 456 33.18 -2.00 -28.88
C ILE A 456 31.70 -2.32 -28.63
N ARG A 457 30.92 -2.59 -29.67
CA ARG A 457 29.48 -2.91 -29.54
C ARG A 457 29.27 -4.22 -28.77
N LEU A 458 30.09 -5.22 -29.04
CA LEU A 458 30.02 -6.48 -28.30
C LEU A 458 30.42 -6.30 -26.83
N GLY A 459 31.48 -5.51 -26.56
CA GLY A 459 31.90 -5.17 -25.20
C GLY A 459 30.82 -4.48 -24.40
N VAL A 460 30.16 -3.48 -24.96
CA VAL A 460 29.03 -2.78 -24.32
C VAL A 460 27.86 -3.75 -24.02
N LEU A 461 27.50 -4.62 -24.99
CA LEU A 461 26.45 -5.62 -24.80
C LEU A 461 26.78 -6.58 -23.65
N LEU A 462 28.03 -7.07 -23.58
CA LEU A 462 28.45 -8.01 -22.53
C LEU A 462 28.48 -7.35 -21.15
N ILE A 463 28.95 -6.09 -21.07
CA ILE A 463 28.91 -5.32 -19.81
C ILE A 463 27.46 -5.12 -19.36
N ALA A 464 26.57 -4.72 -20.27
CA ALA A 464 25.15 -4.57 -19.99
C ALA A 464 24.51 -5.89 -19.52
N ALA A 465 24.85 -7.02 -20.16
CA ALA A 465 24.35 -8.31 -19.78
C ALA A 465 24.85 -8.77 -18.40
N CYS A 466 26.10 -8.48 -18.03
CA CYS A 466 26.62 -8.74 -16.69
C CYS A 466 25.92 -7.86 -15.63
N ALA A 467 25.70 -6.57 -15.91
CA ALA A 467 24.94 -5.68 -15.04
C ALA A 467 23.48 -6.14 -14.90
N TRP A 468 22.88 -6.63 -15.98
CA TRP A 468 21.54 -7.21 -15.97
C TRP A 468 21.46 -8.47 -15.06
N VAL A 469 22.47 -9.33 -15.04
CA VAL A 469 22.49 -10.49 -14.12
C VAL A 469 22.42 -10.03 -12.66
N ALA A 470 23.24 -9.04 -12.28
CA ALA A 470 23.21 -8.48 -10.92
C ALA A 470 21.83 -7.89 -10.58
N TRP A 471 21.23 -7.16 -11.54
CA TRP A 471 19.87 -6.63 -11.40
C TRP A 471 18.83 -7.75 -11.23
N ALA A 472 18.87 -8.77 -12.08
CA ALA A 472 17.93 -9.89 -12.07
C ALA A 472 18.02 -10.73 -10.78
N ILE A 473 19.20 -10.86 -10.18
CA ILE A 473 19.39 -11.46 -8.84
C ILE A 473 18.68 -10.62 -7.78
N THR A 474 18.87 -9.30 -7.81
CA THR A 474 18.24 -8.38 -6.85
C THR A 474 16.71 -8.44 -6.92
N TRP A 475 16.15 -8.61 -8.14
CA TRP A 475 14.71 -8.73 -8.37
C TRP A 475 14.18 -10.16 -8.26
N GLY A 476 14.93 -11.10 -7.67
CA GLY A 476 14.46 -12.44 -7.36
C GLY A 476 14.20 -13.36 -8.56
N LEU A 477 14.68 -13.01 -9.77
CA LEU A 477 14.41 -13.82 -10.97
C LEU A 477 15.14 -15.16 -11.01
N PHE A 478 16.10 -15.37 -10.12
CA PHE A 478 16.83 -16.65 -9.97
C PHE A 478 16.53 -17.35 -8.64
N SER A 479 15.70 -16.75 -7.78
CA SER A 479 15.33 -17.32 -6.50
C SER A 479 14.08 -18.21 -6.63
N LEU A 480 14.06 -19.29 -5.84
CA LEU A 480 12.92 -20.22 -5.78
C LEU A 480 11.82 -19.69 -4.88
#